data_0d69b5d3e8ca39a9f637c065c7606bd5
#
_entry.id   0d69b5d3e8ca39a9f637c065c7606bd5
#
_cell.length_a   1.000
_cell.length_b   1.000
_cell.length_c   1.000
_cell.angle_alpha   90.00
_cell.angle_beta   90.00
_cell.angle_gamma   90.00
#
_symmetry.space_group_name_H-M   'P 1'
#
loop_
_entity.id
_entity.type
_entity.pdbx_description
1 polymer ?
#
loop_
_entity_poly.entity_id
_entity_poly.type
_entity_poly.pdbx_seq_one_letter_code
_entity_poly.pdbx_strand_id
1 'polypeptide(L)'
;SVAKKLLDSGLKVVMLESGGMVPESEYQQLSKGENSGPSFLSLDASRLRCFGGASGLWAGVCAPFKSDDFDKKSFIPLSGWPISIDDLKVYYIEAAEMLGISYEKFYNKRFFQDTLNGLSFKQFDRKNSFLTGNVFQISNSKNKDFSVKYKNEFESSQNIDVLFHSTVTQLNLNTEGSEVESVSIADLLGNKATVKANQFVLACGALENPRILLASNKYY
;
A
#
# COMPACT_ATOMS: atom_id res chain seq x y z
N SER A 1 1.51 -6.64 -1.59
CA SER A 1 1.37 -6.91 -3.05
C SER A 1 2.71 -7.22 -3.71
N VAL A 2 3.75 -6.38 -3.59
CA VAL A 2 5.07 -6.64 -4.22
C VAL A 2 5.62 -8.00 -3.78
N ALA A 3 5.75 -8.23 -2.47
CA ALA A 3 6.25 -9.50 -1.95
C ALA A 3 5.41 -10.70 -2.43
N LYS A 4 4.06 -10.57 -2.54
CA LYS A 4 3.21 -11.64 -3.08
C LYS A 4 3.56 -11.99 -4.53
N LYS A 5 3.90 -11.00 -5.36
CA LYS A 5 4.33 -11.23 -6.74
C LYS A 5 5.72 -11.89 -6.84
N LEU A 6 6.52 -11.79 -5.78
CA LEU A 6 7.85 -12.37 -5.74
C LEU A 6 7.90 -13.79 -5.15
N LEU A 7 6.77 -14.31 -4.61
CA LEU A 7 6.74 -15.65 -3.99
C LEU A 7 7.28 -16.76 -4.90
N ASP A 8 6.94 -16.74 -6.19
CA ASP A 8 7.33 -17.76 -7.16
C ASP A 8 8.34 -17.25 -8.20
N SER A 9 9.03 -16.16 -7.90
CA SER A 9 9.93 -15.49 -8.86
C SER A 9 11.30 -16.16 -9.00
N GLY A 10 11.68 -17.06 -8.09
CA GLY A 10 13.03 -17.61 -7.98
C GLY A 10 14.06 -16.62 -7.40
N LEU A 11 13.69 -15.38 -7.12
CA LEU A 11 14.56 -14.41 -6.45
C LEU A 11 14.58 -14.69 -4.94
N LYS A 12 15.76 -14.59 -4.34
CA LYS A 12 15.86 -14.59 -2.88
C LYS A 12 15.46 -13.21 -2.33
N VAL A 13 14.45 -13.18 -1.50
CA VAL A 13 13.86 -11.95 -0.96
C VAL A 13 13.93 -11.97 0.57
N VAL A 14 14.31 -10.85 1.15
CA VAL A 14 14.18 -10.60 2.59
C VAL A 14 13.17 -9.49 2.80
N MET A 15 12.08 -9.79 3.49
CA MET A 15 11.07 -8.81 3.88
C MET A 15 11.32 -8.38 5.32
N LEU A 16 11.60 -7.08 5.52
CA LEU A 16 11.83 -6.49 6.83
C LEU A 16 10.52 -5.88 7.34
N GLU A 17 10.00 -6.40 8.44
CA GLU A 17 8.82 -5.88 9.13
C GLU A 17 9.22 -5.34 10.51
N SER A 18 8.79 -4.11 10.78
CA SER A 18 9.10 -3.44 12.04
C SER A 18 8.44 -4.11 13.25
N GLY A 19 7.18 -4.54 13.13
CA GLY A 19 6.46 -5.26 14.18
C GLY A 19 6.56 -6.78 14.04
N GLY A 20 5.67 -7.48 14.74
CA GLY A 20 5.56 -8.93 14.70
C GLY A 20 4.50 -9.44 13.72
N MET A 21 4.11 -10.69 13.90
CA MET A 21 3.04 -11.32 13.11
C MET A 21 1.67 -10.67 13.35
N VAL A 22 1.45 -10.13 14.55
CA VAL A 22 0.23 -9.44 15.00
C VAL A 22 0.59 -8.05 15.53
N PRO A 23 -0.39 -7.13 15.64
CA PRO A 23 -0.12 -5.82 16.22
C PRO A 23 0.37 -5.91 17.67
N GLU A 24 1.47 -5.22 17.96
CA GLU A 24 2.10 -5.12 19.29
C GLU A 24 2.16 -3.65 19.69
N SER A 25 1.69 -3.33 20.92
CA SER A 25 1.58 -1.95 21.39
C SER A 25 2.91 -1.19 21.39
N GLU A 26 3.99 -1.87 21.73
CA GLU A 26 5.34 -1.31 21.83
C GLU A 26 5.87 -0.87 20.46
N TYR A 27 5.74 -1.74 19.45
CA TYR A 27 6.11 -1.40 18.07
C TYR A 27 5.16 -0.39 17.44
N GLN A 28 3.86 -0.44 17.79
CA GLN A 28 2.89 0.54 17.30
C GLN A 28 3.22 1.96 17.76
N GLN A 29 3.81 2.13 18.94
CA GLN A 29 4.24 3.43 19.46
C GLN A 29 5.32 4.10 18.59
N LEU A 30 6.11 3.35 17.83
CA LEU A 30 7.06 3.90 16.84
C LEU A 30 6.35 4.68 15.72
N SER A 31 5.04 4.54 15.58
CA SER A 31 4.23 5.30 14.63
C SER A 31 3.71 6.61 15.18
N LYS A 32 3.92 6.93 16.47
CA LYS A 32 3.51 8.19 17.06
C LYS A 32 4.31 9.36 16.50
N GLY A 33 3.69 10.52 16.47
CA GLY A 33 4.30 11.77 16.05
C GLY A 33 3.33 12.92 16.21
N GLU A 34 3.80 14.13 16.03
CA GLU A 34 2.99 15.34 16.11
C GLU A 34 2.43 15.71 14.75
N ASN A 35 1.16 16.11 14.72
CA ASN A 35 0.53 16.72 13.56
C ASN A 35 0.60 18.24 13.71
N SER A 36 1.35 18.90 12.84
CA SER A 36 1.34 20.35 12.71
C SER A 36 0.46 20.74 11.51
N GLY A 37 -0.51 21.65 11.72
CA GLY A 37 -1.42 22.10 10.67
C GLY A 37 -2.87 21.64 10.87
N PRO A 38 -3.66 21.44 9.81
CA PRO A 38 -5.06 21.01 9.94
C PRO A 38 -5.19 19.68 10.66
N SER A 39 -6.26 19.55 11.45
CA SER A 39 -6.53 18.33 12.22
C SER A 39 -6.62 17.11 11.31
N PHE A 40 -5.87 16.07 11.67
CA PHE A 40 -5.84 14.78 11.01
C PHE A 40 -5.92 13.65 12.05
N LEU A 41 -6.17 12.43 11.61
CA LEU A 41 -6.08 11.25 12.47
C LEU A 41 -4.68 11.13 13.07
N SER A 42 -4.58 10.64 14.32
CA SER A 42 -3.27 10.39 14.91
C SER A 42 -2.46 9.43 14.04
N LEU A 43 -1.17 9.68 13.95
CA LEU A 43 -0.28 8.94 13.02
C LEU A 43 -0.20 7.46 13.34
N ASP A 44 -0.35 7.08 14.60
CA ASP A 44 -0.36 5.69 15.07
C ASP A 44 -1.70 4.97 14.83
N ALA A 45 -2.81 5.72 14.66
CA ALA A 45 -4.12 5.15 14.32
C ALA A 45 -4.31 4.92 12.80
N SER A 46 -3.49 5.55 11.97
CA SER A 46 -3.61 5.48 10.51
C SER A 46 -2.79 4.36 9.85
N ARG A 47 -2.01 3.62 10.62
CA ARG A 47 -1.09 2.56 10.14
C ARG A 47 -0.89 1.48 11.18
N LEU A 48 -0.53 0.28 10.72
CA LEU A 48 -0.16 -0.85 11.58
C LEU A 48 1.29 -1.26 11.33
N ARG A 49 2.00 -1.54 12.43
CA ARG A 49 3.32 -2.18 12.40
C ARG A 49 3.16 -3.65 12.76
N CYS A 50 2.85 -4.45 11.77
CA CYS A 50 2.78 -5.90 11.85
C CYS A 50 2.72 -6.49 10.44
N PHE A 51 2.84 -7.80 10.34
CA PHE A 51 2.66 -8.51 9.08
C PHE A 51 1.33 -8.13 8.41
N GLY A 52 1.38 -7.77 7.11
CA GLY A 52 0.23 -7.28 6.37
C GLY A 52 -0.04 -5.77 6.50
N GLY A 53 0.52 -5.12 7.51
CA GLY A 53 0.46 -3.67 7.71
C GLY A 53 -0.95 -3.11 7.67
N ALA A 54 -1.11 -1.93 7.09
CA ALA A 54 -2.40 -1.23 7.01
C ALA A 54 -3.48 -1.95 6.19
N SER A 55 -3.18 -3.10 5.56
CA SER A 55 -4.22 -3.92 4.94
C SER A 55 -5.26 -4.45 5.95
N GLY A 56 -4.91 -4.54 7.24
CA GLY A 56 -5.82 -4.88 8.32
C GLY A 56 -6.70 -3.73 8.83
N LEU A 57 -6.37 -2.47 8.49
CA LEU A 57 -7.08 -1.29 9.03
C LEU A 57 -8.17 -0.72 8.12
N TRP A 58 -8.01 -0.83 6.82
CA TRP A 58 -8.89 -0.14 5.88
C TRP A 58 -10.27 -0.79 5.75
N ALA A 59 -11.25 -0.01 5.29
CA ALA A 59 -12.61 -0.50 5.13
C ALA A 59 -12.82 -1.47 3.96
N GLY A 60 -11.83 -1.64 3.08
CA GLY A 60 -11.94 -2.51 1.91
C GLY A 60 -12.68 -1.88 0.73
N VAL A 61 -12.95 -0.58 0.76
CA VAL A 61 -13.65 0.13 -0.31
C VAL A 61 -12.71 0.36 -1.48
N CYS A 62 -13.06 -0.16 -2.65
CA CYS A 62 -12.22 -0.16 -3.84
C CYS A 62 -12.91 0.54 -5.00
N ALA A 63 -12.14 1.32 -5.74
CA ALA A 63 -12.49 1.86 -7.05
C ALA A 63 -11.20 2.06 -7.88
N PRO A 64 -11.25 1.88 -9.20
CA PRO A 64 -10.14 2.30 -10.07
C PRO A 64 -10.10 3.81 -10.17
N PHE A 65 -8.94 4.35 -10.50
CA PHE A 65 -8.83 5.74 -10.94
C PHE A 65 -9.64 5.96 -12.21
N LYS A 66 -10.02 7.20 -12.47
CA LYS A 66 -10.61 7.64 -13.73
C LYS A 66 -9.52 8.16 -14.66
N SER A 67 -9.80 8.25 -15.96
CA SER A 67 -8.89 8.84 -16.93
C SER A 67 -8.41 10.24 -16.50
N ASP A 68 -9.35 11.07 -16.03
CA ASP A 68 -9.06 12.44 -15.58
C ASP A 68 -8.09 12.53 -14.40
N ASP A 69 -7.91 11.44 -13.62
CA ASP A 69 -6.96 11.43 -12.49
C ASP A 69 -5.50 11.42 -12.97
N PHE A 70 -5.26 11.00 -14.21
CA PHE A 70 -3.93 10.99 -14.83
C PHE A 70 -3.57 12.30 -15.51
N ASP A 71 -4.54 13.17 -15.76
CA ASP A 71 -4.32 14.42 -16.49
C ASP A 71 -3.56 15.46 -15.67
N LYS A 72 -2.73 16.25 -16.37
CA LYS A 72 -2.10 17.42 -15.77
C LYS A 72 -3.14 18.50 -15.50
N LYS A 73 -3.22 18.94 -14.25
CA LYS A 73 -4.15 19.98 -13.82
C LYS A 73 -3.41 21.30 -13.61
N SER A 74 -3.86 22.37 -14.27
CA SER A 74 -3.19 23.68 -14.23
C SER A 74 -3.12 24.29 -12.81
N PHE A 75 -4.05 23.92 -11.94
CA PHE A 75 -4.17 24.43 -10.57
C PHE A 75 -3.47 23.53 -9.51
N ILE A 76 -2.86 22.40 -9.91
CA ILE A 76 -2.12 21.51 -9.01
C ILE A 76 -0.68 21.39 -9.54
N PRO A 77 0.31 21.98 -8.84
CA PRO A 77 1.70 21.80 -9.19
C PRO A 77 2.10 20.33 -9.23
N LEU A 78 2.94 19.95 -10.18
CA LEU A 78 3.46 18.59 -10.34
C LEU A 78 2.38 17.51 -10.54
N SER A 79 1.16 17.87 -10.91
CA SER A 79 0.11 16.93 -11.27
C SER A 79 0.36 16.30 -12.64
N GLY A 80 -0.38 15.22 -12.90
CA GLY A 80 -0.24 14.40 -14.11
C GLY A 80 0.70 13.22 -13.90
N TRP A 81 0.30 12.08 -14.44
CA TRP A 81 1.07 10.85 -14.40
C TRP A 81 1.64 10.56 -15.78
N PRO A 82 2.85 10.00 -15.89
CA PRO A 82 3.44 9.64 -17.19
C PRO A 82 2.86 8.34 -17.77
N ILE A 83 1.72 7.90 -17.27
CA ILE A 83 0.99 6.68 -17.65
C ILE A 83 -0.50 6.99 -17.77
N SER A 84 -1.22 6.13 -18.46
CA SER A 84 -2.68 6.19 -18.64
C SER A 84 -3.40 5.10 -17.85
N ILE A 85 -4.73 5.17 -17.83
CA ILE A 85 -5.55 4.11 -17.25
C ILE A 85 -5.41 2.78 -18.01
N ASP A 86 -5.17 2.82 -19.32
CA ASP A 86 -5.00 1.62 -20.14
C ASP A 86 -3.71 0.87 -19.78
N ASP A 87 -2.65 1.59 -19.43
CA ASP A 87 -1.40 0.99 -18.94
C ASP A 87 -1.62 0.22 -17.62
N LEU A 88 -2.59 0.64 -16.82
CA LEU A 88 -2.90 0.01 -15.53
C LEU A 88 -3.94 -1.10 -15.58
N LYS A 89 -4.65 -1.27 -16.68
CA LYS A 89 -5.80 -2.19 -16.78
C LYS A 89 -5.47 -3.62 -16.36
N VAL A 90 -4.36 -4.17 -16.83
CA VAL A 90 -3.93 -5.54 -16.48
C VAL A 90 -3.65 -5.66 -14.99
N TYR A 91 -3.04 -4.66 -14.39
CA TYR A 91 -2.73 -4.63 -12.96
C TYR A 91 -3.98 -4.43 -12.09
N TYR A 92 -4.98 -3.70 -12.58
CA TYR A 92 -6.28 -3.60 -11.89
C TYR A 92 -7.03 -4.93 -11.87
N ILE A 93 -6.96 -5.73 -12.94
CA ILE A 93 -7.54 -7.07 -12.97
C ILE A 93 -6.90 -7.94 -11.89
N GLU A 94 -5.56 -7.98 -11.84
CA GLU A 94 -4.83 -8.73 -10.83
C GLU A 94 -5.11 -8.24 -9.41
N ALA A 95 -5.14 -6.92 -9.19
CA ALA A 95 -5.48 -6.34 -7.89
C ALA A 95 -6.90 -6.67 -7.45
N ALA A 96 -7.86 -6.70 -8.39
CA ALA A 96 -9.23 -7.10 -8.12
C ALA A 96 -9.32 -8.56 -7.67
N GLU A 97 -8.60 -9.47 -8.32
CA GLU A 97 -8.48 -10.88 -7.90
C GLU A 97 -7.87 -11.00 -6.50
N MET A 98 -6.79 -10.27 -6.23
CA MET A 98 -6.18 -10.22 -4.89
C MET A 98 -7.17 -9.77 -3.82
N LEU A 99 -8.06 -8.86 -4.13
CA LEU A 99 -9.05 -8.29 -3.22
C LEU A 99 -10.40 -9.04 -3.23
N GLY A 100 -10.54 -10.08 -4.06
CA GLY A 100 -11.78 -10.87 -4.18
C GLY A 100 -12.97 -10.07 -4.69
N ILE A 101 -12.70 -9.11 -5.57
CA ILE A 101 -13.67 -8.26 -6.27
C ILE A 101 -13.52 -8.45 -7.78
N SER A 102 -14.40 -7.84 -8.57
CA SER A 102 -14.35 -7.96 -10.04
C SER A 102 -14.05 -6.62 -10.68
N TYR A 103 -12.98 -6.55 -11.48
CA TYR A 103 -12.66 -5.35 -12.26
C TYR A 103 -13.80 -4.96 -13.22
N GLU A 104 -14.40 -5.91 -13.90
CA GLU A 104 -15.46 -5.67 -14.89
C GLU A 104 -16.70 -5.02 -14.28
N LYS A 105 -17.03 -5.35 -13.03
CA LYS A 105 -18.19 -4.81 -12.33
C LYS A 105 -18.12 -3.31 -12.11
N PHE A 106 -16.94 -2.71 -12.07
CA PHE A 106 -16.81 -1.23 -11.96
C PHE A 106 -17.40 -0.50 -13.15
N TYR A 107 -17.41 -1.13 -14.32
CA TYR A 107 -17.86 -0.52 -15.57
C TYR A 107 -19.24 -1.02 -16.04
N ASN A 108 -19.73 -2.12 -15.47
CA ASN A 108 -21.01 -2.71 -15.83
C ASN A 108 -22.17 -2.13 -14.99
N LYS A 109 -22.72 -1.00 -15.44
CA LYS A 109 -23.87 -0.36 -14.79
C LYS A 109 -25.11 -1.26 -14.73
N ARG A 110 -25.30 -2.14 -15.71
CA ARG A 110 -26.44 -3.05 -15.80
C ARG A 110 -26.40 -4.10 -14.70
N PHE A 111 -25.21 -4.58 -14.35
CA PHE A 111 -25.02 -5.53 -13.24
C PHE A 111 -25.59 -5.00 -11.92
N PHE A 112 -25.39 -3.70 -11.62
CA PHE A 112 -25.92 -3.10 -10.40
C PHE A 112 -27.43 -2.89 -10.45
N GLN A 113 -27.99 -2.59 -11.62
CA GLN A 113 -29.44 -2.46 -11.79
C GLN A 113 -30.13 -3.82 -11.57
N ASP A 114 -29.56 -4.90 -12.08
CA ASP A 114 -30.10 -6.25 -11.97
C ASP A 114 -29.92 -6.85 -10.57
N THR A 115 -28.79 -6.54 -9.90
CA THR A 115 -28.47 -7.10 -8.57
C THR A 115 -29.27 -6.40 -7.45
N LEU A 116 -29.68 -5.16 -7.63
CA LEU A 116 -30.39 -4.38 -6.63
C LEU A 116 -31.92 -4.49 -6.74
N ASN A 117 -32.42 -5.53 -7.40
CA ASN A 117 -33.82 -5.94 -7.52
C ASN A 117 -34.83 -4.92 -6.92
N GLY A 118 -35.24 -3.92 -7.71
CA GLY A 118 -36.30 -3.00 -7.34
C GLY A 118 -35.88 -1.73 -6.58
N LEU A 119 -34.60 -1.50 -6.27
CA LEU A 119 -34.15 -0.18 -5.82
C LEU A 119 -34.06 0.75 -7.03
N SER A 120 -35.09 1.54 -7.24
CA SER A 120 -35.09 2.61 -8.23
C SER A 120 -34.10 3.69 -7.83
N PHE A 121 -32.89 3.64 -8.39
CA PHE A 121 -32.04 4.83 -8.39
C PHE A 121 -32.70 5.84 -9.32
N LYS A 122 -33.24 6.92 -8.78
CA LYS A 122 -33.58 8.08 -9.58
C LYS A 122 -32.31 8.46 -10.34
N GLN A 123 -32.30 8.25 -11.65
CA GLN A 123 -31.23 8.75 -12.50
C GLN A 123 -31.22 10.26 -12.31
N PHE A 124 -30.15 10.78 -11.73
CA PHE A 124 -29.89 12.21 -11.78
C PHE A 124 -29.85 12.60 -13.25
N ASP A 125 -30.61 13.60 -13.62
CA ASP A 125 -30.62 14.10 -15.00
C ASP A 125 -29.19 14.59 -15.32
N ARG A 126 -28.47 13.83 -16.12
CA ARG A 126 -27.05 14.06 -16.42
C ARG A 126 -26.81 15.23 -17.34
N LYS A 127 -27.87 15.76 -17.98
CA LYS A 127 -27.72 16.80 -19.00
C LYS A 127 -27.27 18.14 -18.42
N ASN A 128 -27.46 18.36 -17.11
CA ASN A 128 -27.16 19.65 -16.46
C ASN A 128 -26.51 19.52 -15.07
N SER A 129 -26.00 18.35 -14.67
CA SER A 129 -25.43 18.18 -13.33
C SER A 129 -23.92 18.02 -13.37
N PHE A 130 -23.22 18.77 -12.54
CA PHE A 130 -21.78 18.59 -12.25
C PHE A 130 -21.50 17.33 -11.42
N LEU A 131 -22.54 16.54 -11.09
CA LEU A 131 -22.43 15.35 -10.26
C LEU A 131 -22.18 14.12 -11.15
N THR A 132 -21.18 13.33 -10.81
CA THR A 132 -20.91 12.03 -11.41
C THR A 132 -21.09 10.92 -10.39
N GLY A 133 -21.78 9.83 -10.77
CA GLY A 133 -21.88 8.63 -9.93
C GLY A 133 -20.66 7.73 -10.10
N ASN A 134 -20.16 7.20 -8.99
CA ASN A 134 -19.11 6.17 -8.99
C ASN A 134 -19.65 4.89 -8.38
N VAL A 135 -19.10 3.77 -8.85
CA VAL A 135 -19.34 2.46 -8.28
C VAL A 135 -18.14 2.07 -7.43
N PHE A 136 -18.41 1.68 -6.19
CA PHE A 136 -17.42 1.13 -5.29
C PHE A 136 -17.76 -0.34 -5.04
N GLN A 137 -16.75 -1.18 -4.94
CA GLN A 137 -16.89 -2.54 -4.45
C GLN A 137 -16.18 -2.65 -3.09
N ILE A 138 -16.66 -3.54 -2.24
CA ILE A 138 -16.08 -3.74 -0.91
C ILE A 138 -15.44 -5.11 -0.88
N SER A 139 -14.12 -5.15 -0.65
CA SER A 139 -13.40 -6.38 -0.35
C SER A 139 -13.80 -6.88 1.03
N ASN A 140 -14.10 -8.16 1.16
CA ASN A 140 -14.46 -8.76 2.43
C ASN A 140 -13.24 -8.88 3.37
N SER A 141 -13.49 -9.14 4.67
CA SER A 141 -12.45 -9.20 5.69
C SER A 141 -11.34 -10.22 5.40
N LYS A 142 -11.68 -11.35 4.77
CA LYS A 142 -10.69 -12.40 4.43
C LYS A 142 -9.76 -12.00 3.30
N ASN A 143 -10.23 -11.16 2.38
CA ASN A 143 -9.46 -10.76 1.21
C ASN A 143 -8.71 -9.43 1.40
N LYS A 144 -9.27 -8.50 2.19
CA LYS A 144 -8.67 -7.19 2.40
C LYS A 144 -7.49 -7.20 3.37
N ASP A 145 -7.47 -8.15 4.32
CA ASP A 145 -6.40 -8.32 5.28
C ASP A 145 -5.37 -9.33 4.76
N PHE A 146 -4.24 -8.82 4.32
CA PHE A 146 -3.19 -9.64 3.72
C PHE A 146 -2.44 -10.48 4.75
N SER A 147 -2.48 -10.13 6.02
CA SER A 147 -1.93 -10.96 7.09
C SER A 147 -2.71 -12.26 7.24
N VAL A 148 -4.02 -12.20 7.06
CA VAL A 148 -4.90 -13.39 7.09
C VAL A 148 -4.82 -14.16 5.78
N LYS A 149 -4.91 -13.44 4.65
CA LYS A 149 -5.04 -14.06 3.33
C LYS A 149 -3.78 -14.83 2.91
N TYR A 150 -2.61 -14.29 3.17
CA TYR A 150 -1.36 -14.79 2.59
C TYR A 150 -0.39 -15.39 3.63
N LYS A 151 -0.80 -15.49 4.89
CA LYS A 151 0.05 -16.00 5.98
C LYS A 151 0.74 -17.32 5.59
N ASN A 152 -0.05 -18.32 5.24
CA ASN A 152 0.46 -19.67 4.97
C ASN A 152 1.42 -19.70 3.76
N GLU A 153 1.16 -18.87 2.74
CA GLU A 153 2.01 -18.78 1.56
C GLU A 153 3.40 -18.22 1.91
N PHE A 154 3.45 -17.23 2.79
CA PHE A 154 4.72 -16.65 3.24
C PHE A 154 5.45 -17.57 4.22
N GLU A 155 4.74 -18.24 5.13
CA GLU A 155 5.34 -19.20 6.08
C GLU A 155 5.93 -20.42 5.38
N SER A 156 5.35 -20.85 4.26
CA SER A 156 5.86 -21.99 3.47
C SER A 156 6.80 -21.59 2.34
N SER A 157 7.09 -20.32 2.15
CA SER A 157 7.93 -19.83 1.06
C SER A 157 9.36 -20.34 1.18
N GLN A 158 9.94 -20.74 0.04
CA GLN A 158 11.34 -21.16 -0.05
C GLN A 158 12.27 -20.03 -0.51
N ASN A 159 11.70 -18.92 -0.98
CA ASN A 159 12.47 -17.80 -1.54
C ASN A 159 12.26 -16.47 -0.82
N ILE A 160 11.32 -16.39 0.12
CA ILE A 160 11.07 -15.17 0.91
C ILE A 160 11.27 -15.47 2.39
N ASP A 161 12.23 -14.79 3.01
CA ASP A 161 12.42 -14.76 4.46
C ASP A 161 11.76 -13.50 5.03
N VAL A 162 10.91 -13.64 6.05
CA VAL A 162 10.29 -12.51 6.75
C VAL A 162 11.01 -12.31 8.08
N LEU A 163 11.68 -11.18 8.24
CA LEU A 163 12.33 -10.79 9.49
C LEU A 163 11.43 -9.81 10.23
N PHE A 164 10.84 -10.28 11.32
CA PHE A 164 10.05 -9.47 12.24
C PHE A 164 10.93 -8.66 13.19
N HIS A 165 10.34 -7.66 13.84
CA HIS A 165 11.03 -6.78 14.80
C HIS A 165 12.28 -6.12 14.20
N SER A 166 12.25 -5.91 12.88
CA SER A 166 13.38 -5.42 12.09
C SER A 166 13.06 -4.04 11.53
N THR A 167 13.07 -3.04 12.41
CA THR A 167 12.77 -1.65 12.03
C THR A 167 13.93 -1.08 11.22
N VAL A 168 13.65 -0.71 9.96
CA VAL A 168 14.63 0.01 9.14
C VAL A 168 14.81 1.42 9.69
N THR A 169 16.03 1.73 10.07
CA THR A 169 16.41 3.02 10.66
C THR A 169 17.09 3.95 9.65
N GLN A 170 17.80 3.38 8.68
CA GLN A 170 18.57 4.16 7.70
C GLN A 170 18.82 3.36 6.42
N LEU A 171 18.84 4.07 5.29
CA LEU A 171 19.42 3.60 4.03
C LEU A 171 20.88 4.02 3.97
N ASN A 172 21.77 3.08 3.72
CA ASN A 172 23.20 3.36 3.60
C ASN A 172 23.54 3.44 2.11
N LEU A 173 23.95 4.63 1.69
CA LEU A 173 24.32 4.90 0.31
C LEU A 173 25.80 4.59 0.08
N ASN A 174 26.16 4.36 -1.17
CA ASN A 174 27.54 4.33 -1.62
C ASN A 174 28.23 5.68 -1.38
N THR A 175 29.53 5.75 -1.59
CA THR A 175 30.32 6.98 -1.39
C THR A 175 29.88 8.13 -2.29
N GLU A 176 29.31 7.83 -3.43
CA GLU A 176 28.82 8.80 -4.42
C GLU A 176 27.39 9.27 -4.14
N GLY A 177 26.68 8.62 -3.23
CA GLY A 177 25.28 8.93 -2.89
C GLY A 177 24.26 8.53 -3.96
N SER A 178 24.67 7.74 -4.95
CA SER A 178 23.85 7.37 -6.11
C SER A 178 23.07 6.08 -5.93
N GLU A 179 23.51 5.18 -5.06
CA GLU A 179 22.93 3.86 -4.88
C GLU A 179 22.84 3.46 -3.41
N VAL A 180 21.82 2.68 -3.07
CA VAL A 180 21.67 2.06 -1.74
C VAL A 180 22.47 0.77 -1.71
N GLU A 181 23.48 0.68 -0.86
CA GLU A 181 24.31 -0.51 -0.67
C GLU A 181 23.76 -1.46 0.41
N SER A 182 23.11 -0.89 1.41
CA SER A 182 22.56 -1.65 2.52
C SER A 182 21.52 -0.85 3.29
N VAL A 183 20.80 -1.52 4.17
CA VAL A 183 19.89 -0.87 5.14
C VAL A 183 20.30 -1.24 6.55
N SER A 184 20.27 -0.27 7.46
CA SER A 184 20.46 -0.49 8.89
C SER A 184 19.11 -0.81 9.53
N ILE A 185 19.09 -1.85 10.35
CA ILE A 185 17.90 -2.26 11.10
C ILE A 185 18.19 -2.25 12.61
N ALA A 186 17.15 -2.04 13.41
CA ALA A 186 17.22 -2.17 14.86
C ALA A 186 15.91 -2.75 15.41
N ASP A 187 16.01 -3.43 16.56
CA ASP A 187 14.86 -3.81 17.39
C ASP A 187 14.70 -2.86 18.60
N LEU A 188 13.66 -3.07 19.40
CA LEU A 188 13.41 -2.29 20.62
C LEU A 188 14.34 -2.67 21.79
N LEU A 189 15.08 -3.77 21.68
CA LEU A 189 16.07 -4.18 22.68
C LEU A 189 17.42 -3.51 22.45
N GLY A 190 17.56 -2.76 21.34
CA GLY A 190 18.80 -2.06 20.98
C GLY A 190 19.75 -2.88 20.12
N ASN A 191 19.38 -4.09 19.72
CA ASN A 191 20.17 -4.86 18.77
C ASN A 191 20.12 -4.19 17.39
N LYS A 192 21.26 -4.19 16.71
CA LYS A 192 21.42 -3.56 15.38
C LYS A 192 22.07 -4.54 14.42
N ALA A 193 21.63 -4.46 13.16
CA ALA A 193 22.23 -5.23 12.08
C ALA A 193 22.17 -4.43 10.77
N THR A 194 22.84 -4.95 9.76
CA THR A 194 22.85 -4.39 8.41
C THR A 194 22.47 -5.48 7.42
N VAL A 195 21.53 -5.15 6.53
CA VAL A 195 21.08 -6.05 5.45
C VAL A 195 21.57 -5.51 4.12
N LYS A 196 22.25 -6.35 3.34
CA LYS A 196 22.72 -6.05 2.00
C LYS A 196 21.84 -6.76 0.97
N ALA A 197 21.58 -6.09 -0.14
CA ALA A 197 20.86 -6.65 -1.28
C ALA A 197 21.26 -5.92 -2.57
N ASN A 198 20.98 -6.55 -3.71
CA ASN A 198 21.18 -5.91 -5.01
C ASN A 198 20.08 -4.89 -5.35
N GLN A 199 18.88 -5.07 -4.77
CA GLN A 199 17.76 -4.17 -4.99
C GLN A 199 16.99 -3.97 -3.67
N PHE A 200 16.50 -2.75 -3.48
CA PHE A 200 15.71 -2.36 -2.31
C PHE A 200 14.36 -1.82 -2.74
N VAL A 201 13.30 -2.25 -2.06
CA VAL A 201 11.94 -1.78 -2.28
C VAL A 201 11.42 -1.16 -1.00
N LEU A 202 11.19 0.15 -0.99
CA LEU A 202 10.51 0.85 0.09
C LEU A 202 9.00 0.68 -0.06
N ALA A 203 8.42 -0.17 0.76
CA ALA A 203 6.99 -0.46 0.80
C ALA A 203 6.34 -0.14 2.16
N CYS A 204 6.91 0.83 2.90
CA CYS A 204 6.54 1.14 4.28
C CYS A 204 5.34 2.10 4.38
N GLY A 205 4.73 2.47 3.26
CA GLY A 205 3.60 3.39 3.18
C GLY A 205 3.98 4.86 3.03
N ALA A 206 2.98 5.70 2.73
CA ALA A 206 3.18 7.09 2.32
C ALA A 206 3.79 8.00 3.40
N LEU A 207 3.71 7.64 4.67
CA LEU A 207 4.30 8.40 5.78
C LEU A 207 5.73 7.94 6.10
N GLU A 208 5.97 6.64 6.11
CA GLU A 208 7.29 6.10 6.47
C GLU A 208 8.31 6.19 5.34
N ASN A 209 7.90 6.02 4.08
CA ASN A 209 8.84 6.13 2.96
C ASN A 209 9.56 7.50 2.92
N PRO A 210 8.85 8.65 2.94
CA PRO A 210 9.50 9.95 3.01
C PRO A 210 10.34 10.14 4.27
N ARG A 211 9.86 9.65 5.44
CA ARG A 211 10.60 9.75 6.69
C ARG A 211 11.95 9.04 6.61
N ILE A 212 11.96 7.79 6.11
CA ILE A 212 13.19 7.00 5.96
C ILE A 212 14.15 7.70 4.97
N LEU A 213 13.63 8.18 3.85
CA LEU A 213 14.44 8.90 2.85
C LEU A 213 15.07 10.16 3.44
N LEU A 214 14.28 10.99 4.13
CA LEU A 214 14.76 12.21 4.77
C LEU A 214 15.78 11.91 5.89
N ALA A 215 15.51 10.92 6.74
CA ALA A 215 16.41 10.51 7.81
C ALA A 215 17.73 9.91 7.30
N SER A 216 17.72 9.38 6.08
CA SER A 216 18.91 8.77 5.46
C SER A 216 19.74 9.75 4.64
N ASN A 217 19.20 10.96 4.39
CA ASN A 217 19.87 11.97 3.59
C ASN A 217 21.03 12.60 4.38
N LYS A 218 22.25 12.30 3.98
CA LYS A 218 23.48 12.83 4.58
C LYS A 218 24.10 13.99 3.79
N TYR A 219 23.51 14.35 2.66
CA TYR A 219 24.12 15.26 1.69
C TYR A 219 23.49 16.67 1.67
N TYR A 220 22.49 16.95 2.54
CA TYR A 220 21.85 18.27 2.66
C TYR A 220 21.69 18.68 4.12
#